data_4be396e6d211a83aa0a26ee13970f183
#
_entry.id   4be396e6d211a83aa0a26ee13970f183
#
_cell.length_a   1.000
_cell.length_b   1.000
_cell.length_c   1.000
_cell.angle_alpha   90.00
_cell.angle_beta   90.00
_cell.angle_gamma   90.00
#
_symmetry.space_group_name_H-M   'P 1'
#
loop_
_entity.id
_entity.type
_entity.pdbx_description
1 polymer ?
#
loop_
_entity_poly.entity_id
_entity_poly.type
_entity_poly.pdbx_seq_one_letter_code
_entity_poly.pdbx_strand_id
1 'polypeptide(L)'
;MKMLDTFKEIGYEVDLVEGYAKDRSIAIKKIKDKIKQGVKYDFLYSESSTLPFLLTECHHYPIHPFLDFGFFLFCRKHGIKIGLFYRDIFWRFDIHKTSIWKKKLLIWFHKYDLRKYQELVDVLFVPSLEMLAYLPFDLKICTQSLPAGCVVHEKGIPQVHVKKEKIEFLYVGGIGSHYDLKLFLKVLNVTKGGHFTFCCRREEWNMVSKEYEEYLSDNVSIVHESGPNLDLLYRKADVFCLFVNPSEYWKFAVPYKLFETIGWKCPILASKGTWIADYIEENQIGITCKYDENELKYLLEGLSVNSSLKIRHA
;
A
#
# COMPACT_ATOMS: atom_id res chain seq x y z
N MET A 1 -2.96 11.43 7.50
CA MET A 1 -2.02 12.56 7.64
C MET A 1 -1.45 13.03 6.30
N LYS A 2 -0.74 12.21 5.49
CA LYS A 2 -0.12 12.68 4.22
C LYS A 2 -1.07 13.46 3.30
N MET A 3 -2.30 12.97 3.04
CA MET A 3 -3.27 13.70 2.17
C MET A 3 -3.71 15.04 2.76
N LEU A 4 -3.92 15.12 4.07
CA LEU A 4 -4.27 16.38 4.76
C LEU A 4 -3.14 17.42 4.59
N ASP A 5 -1.90 16.98 4.78
CA ASP A 5 -0.73 17.86 4.64
C ASP A 5 -0.60 18.33 3.19
N THR A 6 -0.77 17.42 2.22
CA THR A 6 -0.76 17.76 0.79
C THR A 6 -1.84 18.79 0.43
N PHE A 7 -3.07 18.62 0.90
CA PHE A 7 -4.12 19.62 0.63
C PHE A 7 -3.76 21.01 1.19
N LYS A 8 -3.17 21.06 2.40
CA LYS A 8 -2.71 22.32 2.98
C LYS A 8 -1.54 22.94 2.21
N GLU A 9 -0.58 22.11 1.80
CA GLU A 9 0.59 22.56 1.01
C GLU A 9 0.20 23.18 -0.34
N ILE A 10 -0.84 22.65 -0.99
CA ILE A 10 -1.36 23.23 -2.24
C ILE A 10 -2.38 24.35 -2.02
N GLY A 11 -2.58 24.79 -0.77
CA GLY A 11 -3.30 26.01 -0.43
C GLY A 11 -4.78 25.85 -0.05
N TYR A 12 -5.26 24.61 0.17
CA TYR A 12 -6.62 24.41 0.68
C TYR A 12 -6.73 24.61 2.19
N GLU A 13 -7.80 25.29 2.60
CA GLU A 13 -8.28 25.24 3.98
C GLU A 13 -9.10 23.96 4.15
N VAL A 14 -8.77 23.13 5.16
CA VAL A 14 -9.34 21.79 5.31
C VAL A 14 -10.08 21.64 6.63
N ASP A 15 -11.36 21.34 6.56
CA ASP A 15 -12.13 20.83 7.70
C ASP A 15 -12.07 19.29 7.73
N LEU A 16 -11.64 18.72 8.84
CA LEU A 16 -11.37 17.29 8.99
C LEU A 16 -12.52 16.56 9.69
N VAL A 17 -12.87 15.38 9.17
CA VAL A 17 -13.81 14.43 9.79
C VAL A 17 -13.10 13.10 9.99
N GLU A 18 -12.73 12.79 11.22
CA GLU A 18 -12.00 11.55 11.56
C GLU A 18 -12.43 10.99 12.92
N GLY A 19 -11.88 9.86 13.31
CA GLY A 19 -12.15 9.20 14.58
C GLY A 19 -13.37 8.28 14.55
N TYR A 20 -13.88 7.93 15.73
CA TYR A 20 -15.09 7.13 15.88
C TYR A 20 -16.35 7.94 15.58
N ALA A 21 -17.50 7.29 15.49
CA ALA A 21 -18.76 7.93 15.09
C ALA A 21 -19.13 9.14 15.96
N LYS A 22 -18.79 9.13 17.25
CA LYS A 22 -19.01 10.27 18.15
C LYS A 22 -18.24 11.51 17.66
N ASP A 23 -16.96 11.36 17.37
CA ASP A 23 -16.09 12.46 16.95
C ASP A 23 -16.47 12.93 15.56
N ARG A 24 -16.72 11.98 14.63
CA ARG A 24 -17.22 12.30 13.28
C ARG A 24 -18.55 13.05 13.33
N SER A 25 -19.48 12.64 14.21
CA SER A 25 -20.79 13.32 14.36
C SER A 25 -20.63 14.77 14.78
N ILE A 26 -19.73 15.08 15.71
CA ILE A 26 -19.44 16.45 16.15
C ILE A 26 -18.86 17.28 15.00
N ALA A 27 -17.86 16.73 14.29
CA ALA A 27 -17.23 17.40 13.15
C ALA A 27 -18.22 17.64 12.02
N ILE A 28 -19.00 16.61 11.64
CA ILE A 28 -20.06 16.70 10.64
C ILE A 28 -21.09 17.77 10.99
N LYS A 29 -21.52 17.86 12.26
CA LYS A 29 -22.45 18.88 12.69
C LYS A 29 -21.89 20.29 12.46
N LYS A 30 -20.65 20.52 12.88
CA LYS A 30 -19.95 21.82 12.69
C LYS A 30 -19.86 22.20 11.22
N ILE A 31 -19.50 21.26 10.34
CA ILE A 31 -19.39 21.49 8.88
C ILE A 31 -20.79 21.81 8.30
N LYS A 32 -21.81 21.03 8.68
CA LYS A 32 -23.19 21.30 8.24
C LYS A 32 -23.68 22.69 8.65
N ASP A 33 -23.31 23.15 9.84
CA ASP A 33 -23.67 24.49 10.32
C ASP A 33 -22.92 25.58 9.55
N LYS A 34 -21.62 25.40 9.26
CA LYS A 34 -20.85 26.30 8.39
C LYS A 34 -21.48 26.41 6.98
N ILE A 35 -21.86 25.27 6.36
CA ILE A 35 -22.51 25.26 5.04
C ILE A 35 -23.83 26.03 5.07
N LYS A 36 -24.67 25.84 6.09
CA LYS A 36 -25.93 26.58 6.26
C LYS A 36 -25.72 28.08 6.48
N GLN A 37 -24.59 28.48 7.05
CA GLN A 37 -24.16 29.87 7.22
C GLN A 37 -23.56 30.48 5.96
N GLY A 38 -23.48 29.73 4.85
CA GLY A 38 -23.01 30.22 3.56
C GLY A 38 -21.54 29.91 3.23
N VAL A 39 -20.84 29.16 4.06
CA VAL A 39 -19.49 28.69 3.73
C VAL A 39 -19.56 27.70 2.57
N LYS A 40 -18.78 27.95 1.55
CA LYS A 40 -18.70 27.11 0.33
C LYS A 40 -17.49 26.18 0.45
N TYR A 41 -17.70 24.91 0.11
CA TYR A 41 -16.64 23.92 -0.03
C TYR A 41 -16.52 23.53 -1.51
N ASP A 42 -15.30 23.46 -2.01
CA ASP A 42 -15.02 23.09 -3.40
C ASP A 42 -15.34 21.61 -3.64
N PHE A 43 -14.95 20.76 -2.70
CA PHE A 43 -15.20 19.31 -2.75
C PHE A 43 -15.10 18.68 -1.37
N LEU A 44 -15.54 17.43 -1.28
CA LEU A 44 -15.29 16.50 -0.18
C LEU A 44 -14.39 15.38 -0.70
N TYR A 45 -13.25 15.14 -0.04
CA TYR A 45 -12.43 13.95 -0.25
C TYR A 45 -12.59 12.99 0.94
N SER A 46 -12.82 11.73 0.64
CA SER A 46 -12.96 10.67 1.65
C SER A 46 -12.10 9.46 1.32
N GLU A 47 -11.68 8.72 2.33
CA GLU A 47 -10.99 7.44 2.16
C GLU A 47 -11.80 6.32 2.80
N SER A 48 -11.94 5.20 2.10
CA SER A 48 -12.48 3.99 2.71
C SER A 48 -11.46 3.39 3.70
N SER A 49 -11.94 2.82 4.78
CA SER A 49 -11.13 1.95 5.63
C SER A 49 -11.10 0.52 5.08
N THR A 50 -10.33 -0.37 5.72
CA THR A 50 -10.36 -1.81 5.43
C THR A 50 -11.66 -2.48 5.85
N LEU A 51 -12.43 -1.82 6.73
CA LEU A 51 -13.77 -2.23 7.15
C LEU A 51 -14.83 -1.38 6.46
N PRO A 52 -16.05 -1.90 6.27
CA PRO A 52 -17.18 -1.10 5.82
C PRO A 52 -17.44 0.11 6.74
N PHE A 53 -17.93 1.22 6.20
CA PHE A 53 -18.22 2.43 6.98
C PHE A 53 -19.09 2.17 8.20
N LEU A 54 -20.06 1.26 8.07
CA LEU A 54 -20.95 0.91 9.16
C LEU A 54 -20.28 0.15 10.31
N LEU A 55 -19.10 -0.43 10.09
CA LEU A 55 -18.38 -1.30 11.04
C LEU A 55 -17.10 -0.67 11.59
N THR A 56 -16.90 0.63 11.43
CA THR A 56 -15.67 1.36 11.82
C THR A 56 -15.56 1.62 13.33
N GLU A 57 -16.58 1.32 14.12
CA GLU A 57 -16.52 1.40 15.58
C GLU A 57 -15.63 0.29 16.17
N CYS A 58 -15.05 0.52 17.34
CA CYS A 58 -14.17 -0.45 18.01
C CYS A 58 -14.85 -1.80 18.29
N HIS A 59 -16.18 -1.81 18.50
CA HIS A 59 -16.99 -3.02 18.70
C HIS A 59 -17.54 -3.63 17.39
N HIS A 60 -17.33 -2.97 16.23
CA HIS A 60 -17.78 -3.40 14.91
C HIS A 60 -19.29 -3.63 14.75
N TYR A 61 -20.14 -2.93 15.53
CA TYR A 61 -21.60 -2.94 15.36
C TYR A 61 -22.07 -1.73 14.57
N PRO A 62 -23.06 -1.87 13.65
CA PRO A 62 -23.55 -0.80 12.78
C PRO A 62 -24.56 0.12 13.50
N ILE A 63 -24.15 0.76 14.59
CA ILE A 63 -25.03 1.59 15.44
C ILE A 63 -25.30 3.00 14.89
N HIS A 64 -24.53 3.44 13.90
CA HIS A 64 -24.68 4.75 13.24
C HIS A 64 -24.85 4.63 11.72
N PRO A 65 -25.91 3.94 11.22
CA PRO A 65 -26.01 3.55 9.82
C PRO A 65 -26.17 4.71 8.83
N PHE A 66 -26.56 5.88 9.30
CA PHE A 66 -26.80 7.06 8.44
C PHE A 66 -25.78 8.17 8.63
N LEU A 67 -24.76 8.00 9.46
CA LEU A 67 -23.82 9.07 9.78
C LEU A 67 -23.04 9.53 8.55
N ASP A 68 -22.25 8.64 7.96
CA ASP A 68 -21.32 8.97 6.88
C ASP A 68 -22.07 9.17 5.56
N PHE A 69 -22.91 8.23 5.15
CA PHE A 69 -23.69 8.36 3.92
C PHE A 69 -24.75 9.45 3.99
N GLY A 70 -25.31 9.73 5.18
CA GLY A 70 -26.18 10.88 5.41
C GLY A 70 -25.44 12.21 5.27
N PHE A 71 -24.17 12.25 5.61
CA PHE A 71 -23.30 13.40 5.37
C PHE A 71 -22.97 13.57 3.88
N PHE A 72 -22.63 12.50 3.18
CA PHE A 72 -22.43 12.54 1.73
C PHE A 72 -23.67 13.04 1.00
N LEU A 73 -24.85 12.52 1.35
CA LEU A 73 -26.12 12.99 0.77
C LEU A 73 -26.37 14.47 1.05
N PHE A 74 -26.04 14.95 2.25
CA PHE A 74 -26.14 16.36 2.60
C PHE A 74 -25.21 17.21 1.74
N CYS A 75 -23.94 16.83 1.57
CA CYS A 75 -22.99 17.52 0.72
C CYS A 75 -23.47 17.62 -0.73
N ARG A 76 -23.93 16.49 -1.31
CA ARG A 76 -24.50 16.49 -2.68
C ARG A 76 -25.68 17.46 -2.85
N LYS A 77 -26.60 17.49 -1.86
CA LYS A 77 -27.75 18.42 -1.89
C LYS A 77 -27.32 19.89 -1.86
N HIS A 78 -26.11 20.18 -1.39
CA HIS A 78 -25.53 21.53 -1.38
C HIS A 78 -24.55 21.77 -2.54
N GLY A 79 -24.52 20.88 -3.54
CA GLY A 79 -23.68 21.03 -4.73
C GLY A 79 -22.19 20.69 -4.54
N ILE A 80 -21.81 20.13 -3.39
CA ILE A 80 -20.43 19.76 -3.09
C ILE A 80 -20.12 18.44 -3.75
N LYS A 81 -19.09 18.42 -4.61
CA LYS A 81 -18.60 17.22 -5.28
C LYS A 81 -17.88 16.29 -4.32
N ILE A 82 -17.98 14.97 -4.53
CA ILE A 82 -17.44 13.97 -3.63
C ILE A 82 -16.47 13.07 -4.40
N GLY A 83 -15.20 13.08 -3.98
CA GLY A 83 -14.19 12.11 -4.38
C GLY A 83 -13.95 11.11 -3.23
N LEU A 84 -13.92 9.81 -3.54
CA LEU A 84 -13.66 8.78 -2.55
C LEU A 84 -12.53 7.86 -3.01
N PHE A 85 -11.50 7.69 -2.19
CA PHE A 85 -10.45 6.71 -2.41
C PHE A 85 -10.85 5.37 -1.81
N TYR A 86 -11.06 4.37 -2.67
CA TYR A 86 -11.37 3.00 -2.28
C TYR A 86 -10.09 2.18 -2.22
N ARG A 87 -9.60 2.00 -1.01
CA ARG A 87 -8.23 1.57 -0.72
C ARG A 87 -7.90 0.15 -1.15
N ASP A 88 -8.79 -0.82 -0.92
CA ASP A 88 -8.50 -2.25 -1.10
C ASP A 88 -9.77 -3.10 -1.09
N ILE A 89 -9.65 -4.33 -1.59
CA ILE A 89 -10.71 -5.34 -1.64
C ILE A 89 -10.30 -6.65 -0.95
N PHE A 90 -9.54 -6.57 0.14
CA PHE A 90 -9.11 -7.73 0.94
C PHE A 90 -10.23 -8.71 1.27
N TRP A 91 -11.43 -8.19 1.51
CA TRP A 91 -12.60 -9.00 1.82
C TRP A 91 -13.03 -9.97 0.71
N ARG A 92 -12.52 -9.81 -0.51
CA ARG A 92 -12.73 -10.73 -1.65
C ARG A 92 -11.81 -11.95 -1.59
N PHE A 93 -10.67 -11.81 -0.93
CA PHE A 93 -9.63 -12.83 -0.81
C PHE A 93 -9.62 -13.40 0.60
N ASP A 94 -9.33 -14.69 0.75
CA ASP A 94 -9.40 -15.38 2.05
C ASP A 94 -8.20 -15.05 2.95
N ILE A 95 -8.14 -13.80 3.40
CA ILE A 95 -7.04 -13.30 4.22
C ILE A 95 -7.27 -13.57 5.72
N HIS A 96 -8.51 -13.78 6.14
CA HIS A 96 -8.85 -13.98 7.55
C HIS A 96 -9.58 -15.30 7.79
N LYS A 97 -9.09 -16.09 8.74
CA LYS A 97 -9.76 -17.28 9.28
C LYS A 97 -10.96 -16.86 10.15
N THR A 98 -12.04 -16.44 9.51
CA THR A 98 -13.29 -16.07 10.19
C THR A 98 -14.40 -17.07 9.88
N SER A 99 -15.42 -17.16 10.76
CA SER A 99 -16.56 -18.04 10.52
C SER A 99 -17.31 -17.65 9.25
N ILE A 100 -17.87 -18.64 8.52
CA ILE A 100 -18.58 -18.46 7.25
C ILE A 100 -19.69 -17.38 7.35
N TRP A 101 -20.43 -17.36 8.45
CA TRP A 101 -21.49 -16.38 8.65
C TRP A 101 -20.99 -14.95 8.80
N LYS A 102 -19.93 -14.75 9.58
CA LYS A 102 -19.30 -13.43 9.74
C LYS A 102 -18.73 -12.94 8.40
N LYS A 103 -18.13 -13.84 7.61
CA LYS A 103 -17.63 -13.54 6.27
C LYS A 103 -18.76 -13.09 5.33
N LYS A 104 -19.90 -13.82 5.29
CA LYS A 104 -21.05 -13.45 4.46
C LYS A 104 -21.60 -12.09 4.84
N LEU A 105 -21.70 -11.80 6.13
CA LEU A 105 -22.18 -10.51 6.64
C LEU A 105 -21.21 -9.37 6.26
N LEU A 106 -19.92 -9.57 6.43
CA LEU A 106 -18.89 -8.61 6.04
C LEU A 106 -18.96 -8.29 4.53
N ILE A 107 -19.06 -9.33 3.68
CA ILE A 107 -19.22 -9.18 2.23
C ILE A 107 -20.49 -8.38 1.91
N TRP A 108 -21.58 -8.62 2.62
CA TRP A 108 -22.83 -7.89 2.40
C TRP A 108 -22.65 -6.38 2.71
N PHE A 109 -21.98 -6.03 3.81
CA PHE A 109 -21.69 -4.63 4.15
C PHE A 109 -20.76 -3.96 3.12
N HIS A 110 -19.72 -4.63 2.65
CA HIS A 110 -18.88 -4.09 1.58
C HIS A 110 -19.66 -3.86 0.27
N LYS A 111 -20.54 -4.79 -0.10
CA LYS A 111 -21.42 -4.60 -1.27
C LYS A 111 -22.42 -3.46 -1.06
N TYR A 112 -22.88 -3.25 0.16
CA TYR A 112 -23.73 -2.12 0.50
C TYR A 112 -22.98 -0.80 0.33
N ASP A 113 -21.76 -0.69 0.86
CA ASP A 113 -20.91 0.48 0.70
C ASP A 113 -20.64 0.80 -0.78
N LEU A 114 -20.27 -0.19 -1.59
CA LEU A 114 -20.04 0.00 -3.03
C LEU A 114 -21.28 0.54 -3.75
N ARG A 115 -22.49 0.08 -3.39
CA ARG A 115 -23.73 0.63 -3.94
C ARG A 115 -23.93 2.09 -3.51
N LYS A 116 -23.63 2.39 -2.24
CA LYS A 116 -23.72 3.77 -1.74
C LYS A 116 -22.69 4.69 -2.38
N TYR A 117 -21.49 4.20 -2.64
CA TYR A 117 -20.49 4.97 -3.40
C TYR A 117 -21.01 5.29 -4.80
N GLN A 118 -21.55 4.29 -5.51
CA GLN A 118 -22.13 4.49 -6.85
C GLN A 118 -23.29 5.51 -6.85
N GLU A 119 -24.07 5.59 -5.77
CA GLU A 119 -25.18 6.54 -5.65
C GLU A 119 -24.74 7.97 -5.27
N LEU A 120 -23.71 8.10 -4.44
CA LEU A 120 -23.40 9.33 -3.73
C LEU A 120 -22.09 10.00 -4.13
N VAL A 121 -21.14 9.27 -4.67
CA VAL A 121 -19.79 9.75 -5.00
C VAL A 121 -19.72 10.17 -6.46
N ASP A 122 -19.04 11.26 -6.78
CA ASP A 122 -18.85 11.72 -8.16
C ASP A 122 -17.66 11.03 -8.84
N VAL A 123 -16.55 10.81 -8.08
CA VAL A 123 -15.36 10.13 -8.58
C VAL A 123 -14.88 9.11 -7.55
N LEU A 124 -14.72 7.87 -7.99
CA LEU A 124 -14.09 6.82 -7.18
C LEU A 124 -12.63 6.68 -7.60
N PHE A 125 -11.73 6.94 -6.67
CA PHE A 125 -10.31 6.70 -6.83
C PHE A 125 -9.96 5.30 -6.35
N VAL A 126 -9.12 4.60 -7.09
CA VAL A 126 -8.64 3.25 -6.77
C VAL A 126 -7.11 3.20 -6.91
N PRO A 127 -6.41 2.34 -6.18
CA PRO A 127 -4.94 2.22 -6.30
C PRO A 127 -4.50 1.85 -7.72
N SER A 128 -5.24 0.96 -8.37
CA SER A 128 -5.05 0.54 -9.76
C SER A 128 -6.38 0.28 -10.44
N LEU A 129 -6.49 0.50 -11.74
CA LEU A 129 -7.73 0.23 -12.48
C LEU A 129 -8.03 -1.27 -12.59
N GLU A 130 -7.01 -2.11 -12.57
CA GLU A 130 -7.11 -3.58 -12.59
C GLU A 130 -7.93 -4.09 -11.40
N MET A 131 -7.94 -3.37 -10.27
CA MET A 131 -8.75 -3.71 -9.10
C MET A 131 -10.26 -3.77 -9.44
N LEU A 132 -10.72 -2.98 -10.41
CA LEU A 132 -12.14 -2.92 -10.79
C LEU A 132 -12.66 -4.26 -11.33
N ALA A 133 -11.82 -5.05 -12.01
CA ALA A 133 -12.18 -6.38 -12.53
C ALA A 133 -12.50 -7.39 -11.41
N TYR A 134 -12.06 -7.12 -10.20
CA TYR A 134 -12.27 -7.99 -9.04
C TYR A 134 -13.44 -7.53 -8.15
N LEU A 135 -14.14 -6.45 -8.52
CA LEU A 135 -15.34 -6.02 -7.80
C LEU A 135 -16.51 -6.98 -8.03
N PRO A 136 -17.48 -7.05 -7.11
CA PRO A 136 -18.60 -7.99 -7.21
C PRO A 136 -19.65 -7.62 -8.28
N PHE A 137 -19.54 -6.43 -8.85
CA PHE A 137 -20.37 -5.88 -9.93
C PHE A 137 -19.69 -4.66 -10.55
N ASP A 138 -20.06 -4.35 -11.79
CA ASP A 138 -19.55 -3.18 -12.50
C ASP A 138 -20.06 -1.89 -11.86
N LEU A 139 -19.16 -0.94 -11.65
CA LEU A 139 -19.52 0.37 -11.15
C LEU A 139 -19.84 1.32 -12.30
N LYS A 140 -20.98 2.02 -12.19
CA LYS A 140 -21.44 3.03 -13.17
C LYS A 140 -21.07 4.47 -12.74
N ILE A 141 -19.91 4.63 -12.14
CA ILE A 141 -19.39 5.88 -11.61
C ILE A 141 -18.06 6.17 -12.28
N CYS A 142 -17.69 7.44 -12.39
CA CYS A 142 -16.35 7.81 -12.85
C CYS A 142 -15.31 7.20 -11.91
N THR A 143 -14.39 6.41 -12.47
CA THR A 143 -13.30 5.76 -11.71
C THR A 143 -11.96 6.22 -12.26
N GLN A 144 -11.02 6.51 -11.36
CA GLN A 144 -9.66 6.94 -11.71
C GLN A 144 -8.63 6.23 -10.84
N SER A 145 -7.47 5.95 -11.41
CA SER A 145 -6.32 5.48 -10.63
C SER A 145 -5.73 6.63 -9.82
N LEU A 146 -5.49 6.37 -8.54
CA LEU A 146 -4.78 7.29 -7.64
C LEU A 146 -3.79 6.46 -6.82
N PRO A 147 -2.62 6.13 -7.38
CA PRO A 147 -1.60 5.41 -6.65
C PRO A 147 -1.05 6.27 -5.50
N ALA A 148 -0.39 5.62 -4.54
CA ALA A 148 0.17 6.32 -3.40
C ALA A 148 1.26 7.31 -3.83
N GLY A 149 1.31 8.45 -3.19
CA GLY A 149 2.42 9.38 -3.32
C GLY A 149 3.60 9.03 -2.41
N CYS A 150 4.76 9.57 -2.72
CA CYS A 150 5.97 9.47 -1.89
C CYS A 150 6.63 10.82 -1.69
N VAL A 151 7.42 10.92 -0.63
CA VAL A 151 8.37 12.02 -0.47
C VAL A 151 9.64 11.66 -1.25
N VAL A 152 10.11 12.58 -2.08
CA VAL A 152 11.37 12.40 -2.80
C VAL A 152 12.52 12.71 -1.85
N HIS A 153 13.37 11.73 -1.61
CA HIS A 153 14.55 11.87 -0.78
C HIS A 153 15.78 12.05 -1.66
N GLU A 154 16.61 13.02 -1.33
CA GLU A 154 17.94 13.06 -1.91
C GLU A 154 18.78 11.96 -1.24
N LYS A 155 19.12 10.91 -2.00
CA LYS A 155 20.23 10.04 -1.61
C LYS A 155 21.44 10.97 -1.65
N GLY A 156 21.97 11.33 -0.48
CA GLY A 156 23.26 11.99 -0.43
C GLY A 156 24.23 11.20 -1.30
N ILE A 157 24.85 11.85 -2.27
CA ILE A 157 25.86 11.23 -3.13
C ILE A 157 26.82 10.52 -2.18
N PRO A 158 27.05 9.21 -2.28
CA PRO A 158 28.08 8.56 -1.49
C PRO A 158 29.37 9.28 -1.80
N GLN A 159 29.94 9.99 -0.84
CA GLN A 159 31.15 10.81 -1.05
C GLN A 159 32.40 9.97 -1.31
N VAL A 160 32.25 8.66 -1.27
CA VAL A 160 33.32 7.72 -1.64
C VAL A 160 32.70 6.59 -2.41
N HIS A 161 33.14 6.33 -3.64
CA HIS A 161 32.95 5.05 -4.30
C HIS A 161 33.71 3.96 -3.53
N VAL A 162 33.22 3.59 -2.36
CA VAL A 162 33.68 2.39 -1.69
C VAL A 162 33.24 1.26 -2.58
N LYS A 163 34.21 0.54 -3.14
CA LYS A 163 33.94 -0.65 -3.92
C LYS A 163 33.20 -1.62 -3.01
N LYS A 164 31.89 -1.68 -3.13
CA LYS A 164 31.07 -2.63 -2.35
C LYS A 164 31.41 -4.03 -2.82
N GLU A 165 31.69 -4.92 -1.90
CA GLU A 165 31.97 -6.32 -2.21
C GLU A 165 30.69 -7.13 -2.46
N LYS A 166 29.56 -6.68 -1.89
CA LYS A 166 28.26 -7.36 -1.95
C LYS A 166 27.13 -6.37 -2.22
N ILE A 167 26.09 -6.85 -2.90
CA ILE A 167 24.85 -6.11 -3.09
C ILE A 167 24.02 -6.09 -1.79
N GLU A 168 23.54 -4.93 -1.39
CA GLU A 168 22.67 -4.75 -0.23
C GLU A 168 21.20 -4.76 -0.67
N PHE A 169 20.55 -5.88 -0.41
CA PHE A 169 19.10 -6.01 -0.60
C PHE A 169 18.35 -5.54 0.63
N LEU A 170 17.22 -4.88 0.45
CA LEU A 170 16.37 -4.39 1.54
C LEU A 170 14.92 -4.83 1.32
N TYR A 171 14.27 -5.24 2.38
CA TYR A 171 12.82 -5.29 2.48
C TYR A 171 12.36 -4.54 3.72
N VAL A 172 11.33 -3.70 3.60
CA VAL A 172 10.67 -3.01 4.72
C VAL A 172 9.18 -3.25 4.65
N GLY A 173 8.60 -3.81 5.68
CA GLY A 173 7.14 -3.95 5.76
C GLY A 173 6.65 -5.17 6.52
N GLY A 174 5.35 -5.43 6.44
CA GLY A 174 4.74 -6.60 7.05
C GLY A 174 5.22 -7.91 6.44
N ILE A 175 5.13 -8.97 7.22
CA ILE A 175 5.48 -10.34 6.84
C ILE A 175 4.24 -11.24 6.99
N GLY A 176 4.10 -12.23 6.13
CA GLY A 176 2.98 -13.17 6.16
C GLY A 176 2.70 -13.76 4.78
N SER A 177 1.54 -14.37 4.60
CA SER A 177 1.19 -15.13 3.39
C SER A 177 1.28 -14.33 2.08
N HIS A 178 1.06 -13.02 2.11
CA HIS A 178 1.20 -12.15 0.93
C HIS A 178 2.62 -11.67 0.70
N TYR A 179 3.45 -11.63 1.73
CA TYR A 179 4.83 -11.17 1.68
C TYR A 179 5.75 -12.30 2.16
N ASP A 180 5.68 -13.45 1.48
CA ASP A 180 6.57 -14.56 1.71
C ASP A 180 7.87 -14.37 0.90
N LEU A 181 9.00 -14.27 1.60
CA LEU A 181 10.32 -14.06 1.04
C LEU A 181 11.21 -15.31 1.10
N LYS A 182 10.66 -16.46 1.49
CA LYS A 182 11.44 -17.69 1.68
C LYS A 182 12.21 -18.11 0.43
N LEU A 183 11.56 -18.04 -0.75
CA LEU A 183 12.23 -18.37 -2.01
C LEU A 183 13.42 -17.45 -2.29
N PHE A 184 13.24 -16.13 -2.05
CA PHE A 184 14.34 -15.18 -2.21
C PHE A 184 15.52 -15.49 -1.30
N LEU A 185 15.25 -15.72 -0.01
CA LEU A 185 16.26 -16.04 0.99
C LEU A 185 16.99 -17.36 0.67
N LYS A 186 16.23 -18.39 0.25
CA LYS A 186 16.79 -19.67 -0.17
C LYS A 186 17.83 -19.48 -1.28
N VAL A 187 17.48 -18.75 -2.32
CA VAL A 187 18.37 -18.55 -3.47
C VAL A 187 19.54 -17.65 -3.11
N LEU A 188 19.34 -16.60 -2.32
CA LEU A 188 20.40 -15.71 -1.86
C LEU A 188 21.47 -16.46 -1.06
N ASN A 189 21.07 -17.39 -0.21
CA ASN A 189 21.99 -18.22 0.59
C ASN A 189 22.87 -19.11 -0.28
N VAL A 190 22.33 -19.64 -1.38
CA VAL A 190 23.09 -20.51 -2.31
C VAL A 190 24.05 -19.69 -3.17
N THR A 191 23.59 -18.57 -3.69
CA THR A 191 24.38 -17.73 -4.60
C THR A 191 25.44 -16.89 -3.90
N LYS A 192 25.25 -16.61 -2.60
CA LYS A 192 26.09 -15.68 -1.81
C LYS A 192 26.24 -14.29 -2.48
N GLY A 193 25.27 -13.94 -3.35
CA GLY A 193 25.31 -12.76 -4.21
C GLY A 193 25.10 -11.42 -3.51
N GLY A 194 24.84 -11.41 -2.20
CA GLY A 194 24.60 -10.18 -1.47
C GLY A 194 24.30 -10.38 0.01
N HIS A 195 23.90 -9.29 0.65
CA HIS A 195 23.39 -9.26 2.01
C HIS A 195 21.94 -8.75 1.97
N PHE A 196 21.07 -9.33 2.80
CA PHE A 196 19.66 -8.97 2.86
C PHE A 196 19.29 -8.43 4.24
N THR A 197 18.84 -7.20 4.28
CA THR A 197 18.24 -6.58 5.47
C THR A 197 16.72 -6.72 5.40
N PHE A 198 16.17 -7.50 6.34
CA PHE A 198 14.75 -7.76 6.47
C PHE A 198 14.19 -6.94 7.63
N CYS A 199 13.56 -5.82 7.33
CA CYS A 199 12.95 -4.93 8.32
C CYS A 199 11.45 -5.19 8.42
N CYS A 200 11.01 -5.70 9.55
CA CYS A 200 9.58 -5.96 9.84
C CYS A 200 9.26 -5.66 11.31
N ARG A 201 7.98 -5.64 11.66
CA ARG A 201 7.56 -5.47 13.05
C ARG A 201 7.97 -6.68 13.88
N ARG A 202 8.46 -6.43 15.10
CA ARG A 202 8.90 -7.49 16.02
C ARG A 202 7.81 -8.49 16.33
N GLU A 203 6.59 -8.03 16.54
CA GLU A 203 5.45 -8.88 16.84
C GLU A 203 5.09 -9.80 15.67
N GLU A 204 5.12 -9.28 14.45
CA GLU A 204 4.89 -10.07 13.24
C GLU A 204 6.01 -11.10 13.02
N TRP A 205 7.26 -10.70 13.24
CA TRP A 205 8.40 -11.61 13.17
C TRP A 205 8.29 -12.77 14.15
N ASN A 206 7.95 -12.48 15.40
CA ASN A 206 7.82 -13.50 16.43
C ASN A 206 6.77 -14.58 16.11
N MET A 207 5.74 -14.22 15.32
CA MET A 207 4.72 -15.18 14.88
C MET A 207 5.18 -16.14 13.79
N VAL A 208 6.14 -15.73 12.95
CA VAL A 208 6.56 -16.49 11.77
C VAL A 208 8.03 -16.90 11.79
N SER A 209 8.83 -16.47 12.76
CA SER A 209 10.28 -16.67 12.81
C SER A 209 10.68 -18.15 12.64
N LYS A 210 9.94 -19.07 13.26
CA LYS A 210 10.18 -20.52 13.13
C LYS A 210 10.07 -21.03 11.70
N GLU A 211 9.22 -20.41 10.88
CA GLU A 211 9.07 -20.77 9.48
C GLU A 211 10.22 -20.28 8.60
N TYR A 212 11.02 -19.35 9.14
CA TYR A 212 12.15 -18.74 8.45
C TYR A 212 13.50 -19.27 8.92
N GLU A 213 13.58 -20.06 10.01
CA GLU A 213 14.85 -20.51 10.60
C GLU A 213 15.79 -21.16 9.58
N GLU A 214 15.26 -22.02 8.71
CA GLU A 214 16.08 -22.73 7.70
C GLU A 214 16.60 -21.81 6.57
N TYR A 215 16.01 -20.61 6.42
CA TYR A 215 16.37 -19.63 5.39
C TYR A 215 17.30 -18.54 5.93
N LEU A 216 17.58 -18.52 7.23
CA LEU A 216 18.50 -17.56 7.84
C LEU A 216 19.96 -18.01 7.70
N SER A 217 20.83 -17.04 7.43
CA SER A 217 22.27 -17.23 7.31
C SER A 217 23.01 -15.95 7.69
N ASP A 218 24.32 -15.98 7.69
CA ASP A 218 25.15 -14.78 7.94
C ASP A 218 24.95 -13.66 6.92
N ASN A 219 24.28 -13.95 5.81
CA ASN A 219 23.93 -12.96 4.79
C ASN A 219 22.55 -12.30 5.03
N VAL A 220 21.85 -12.62 6.13
CA VAL A 220 20.50 -12.11 6.42
C VAL A 220 20.49 -11.42 7.78
N SER A 221 20.11 -10.18 7.81
CA SER A 221 19.89 -9.40 9.02
C SER A 221 18.41 -9.09 9.24
N ILE A 222 17.87 -9.52 10.38
CA ILE A 222 16.52 -9.18 10.80
C ILE A 222 16.58 -7.94 11.68
N VAL A 223 15.84 -6.88 11.28
CA VAL A 223 15.79 -5.62 12.04
C VAL A 223 14.34 -5.17 12.25
N HIS A 224 14.13 -4.35 13.28
CA HIS A 224 12.80 -3.90 13.70
C HIS A 224 12.75 -2.38 13.82
N GLU A 225 13.19 -1.71 12.75
CA GLU A 225 13.28 -0.27 12.71
C GLU A 225 11.95 0.37 12.25
N SER A 226 11.76 1.63 12.63
CA SER A 226 10.59 2.43 12.25
C SER A 226 10.93 3.92 12.24
N GLY A 227 10.07 4.73 11.60
CA GLY A 227 10.25 6.17 11.53
C GLY A 227 11.58 6.57 10.87
N PRO A 228 12.30 7.58 11.41
CA PRO A 228 13.53 8.09 10.80
C PRO A 228 14.66 7.07 10.65
N ASN A 229 14.66 5.99 11.45
CA ASN A 229 15.69 4.95 11.34
C ASN A 229 15.60 4.17 10.02
N LEU A 230 14.44 4.15 9.37
CA LEU A 230 14.28 3.54 8.05
C LEU A 230 15.13 4.25 6.98
N ASP A 231 15.38 5.54 7.15
CA ASP A 231 16.19 6.34 6.22
C ASP A 231 17.59 5.74 6.04
N LEU A 232 18.18 5.26 7.12
CA LEU A 232 19.51 4.64 7.08
C LEU A 232 19.50 3.31 6.29
N LEU A 233 18.41 2.55 6.40
CA LEU A 233 18.25 1.29 5.66
C LEU A 233 18.11 1.56 4.16
N TYR A 234 17.23 2.49 3.78
CA TYR A 234 17.05 2.87 2.37
C TYR A 234 18.31 3.46 1.74
N ARG A 235 19.07 4.28 2.51
CA ARG A 235 20.34 4.86 2.01
C ARG A 235 21.40 3.80 1.73
N LYS A 236 21.45 2.72 2.51
CA LYS A 236 22.40 1.62 2.33
C LYS A 236 21.99 0.66 1.22
N ALA A 237 20.69 0.54 0.93
CA ALA A 237 20.16 -0.41 -0.01
C ALA A 237 20.57 -0.11 -1.45
N ASP A 238 20.99 -1.15 -2.16
CA ASP A 238 21.21 -1.13 -3.60
C ASP A 238 19.97 -1.58 -4.37
N VAL A 239 19.21 -2.54 -3.81
CA VAL A 239 17.99 -3.08 -4.41
C VAL A 239 16.95 -3.33 -3.32
N PHE A 240 15.73 -2.86 -3.55
CA PHE A 240 14.58 -3.17 -2.69
C PHE A 240 13.86 -4.44 -3.20
N CYS A 241 13.57 -5.37 -2.32
CA CYS A 241 13.02 -6.67 -2.69
C CYS A 241 11.49 -6.71 -2.51
N LEU A 242 10.75 -6.73 -3.60
CA LEU A 242 9.31 -7.03 -3.65
C LEU A 242 9.04 -8.36 -4.39
N PHE A 243 9.95 -9.33 -4.22
CA PHE A 243 9.87 -10.64 -4.84
C PHE A 243 8.88 -11.53 -4.09
N VAL A 244 7.60 -11.39 -4.41
CA VAL A 244 6.47 -12.07 -3.77
C VAL A 244 5.91 -13.18 -4.66
N ASN A 245 5.26 -14.18 -4.06
CA ASN A 245 4.59 -15.23 -4.83
C ASN A 245 3.38 -14.64 -5.59
N PRO A 246 3.36 -14.68 -6.93
CA PRO A 246 2.25 -14.17 -7.72
C PRO A 246 0.92 -14.87 -7.37
N SER A 247 -0.12 -14.07 -7.28
CA SER A 247 -1.48 -14.55 -6.99
C SER A 247 -2.51 -13.62 -7.64
N GLU A 248 -3.77 -13.99 -7.64
CA GLU A 248 -4.85 -13.12 -8.15
C GLU A 248 -4.90 -11.76 -7.44
N TYR A 249 -4.56 -11.72 -6.14
CA TYR A 249 -4.46 -10.48 -5.39
C TYR A 249 -3.35 -9.56 -5.93
N TRP A 250 -2.19 -10.11 -6.27
CA TRP A 250 -1.07 -9.35 -6.78
C TRP A 250 -1.23 -8.83 -8.22
N LYS A 251 -2.26 -9.25 -8.94
CA LYS A 251 -2.57 -8.71 -10.27
C LYS A 251 -3.12 -7.28 -10.24
N PHE A 252 -3.52 -6.77 -9.09
CA PHE A 252 -4.03 -5.40 -8.94
C PHE A 252 -3.53 -4.68 -7.69
N ALA A 253 -2.97 -5.39 -6.72
CA ALA A 253 -2.56 -4.80 -5.44
C ALA A 253 -1.36 -3.88 -5.61
N VAL A 254 -1.50 -2.67 -5.08
CA VAL A 254 -0.51 -1.59 -5.15
C VAL A 254 0.01 -1.31 -3.74
N PRO A 255 1.17 -1.86 -3.34
CA PRO A 255 1.69 -1.66 -2.00
C PRO A 255 2.31 -0.27 -1.81
N TYR A 256 2.06 0.37 -0.68
CA TYR A 256 2.67 1.65 -0.31
C TYR A 256 4.20 1.64 -0.39
N LYS A 257 4.82 0.53 0.02
CA LYS A 257 6.28 0.38 0.03
C LYS A 257 6.93 0.50 -1.36
N LEU A 258 6.19 0.25 -2.43
CA LEU A 258 6.65 0.50 -3.79
C LEU A 258 6.97 1.99 -3.97
N PHE A 259 6.03 2.87 -3.64
CA PHE A 259 6.20 4.31 -3.81
C PHE A 259 7.18 4.91 -2.80
N GLU A 260 7.21 4.43 -1.56
CA GLU A 260 8.26 4.82 -0.62
C GLU A 260 9.65 4.52 -1.17
N THR A 261 9.82 3.33 -1.77
CA THR A 261 11.08 2.92 -2.38
C THR A 261 11.46 3.80 -3.58
N ILE A 262 10.46 4.15 -4.42
CA ILE A 262 10.65 5.11 -5.52
C ILE A 262 11.12 6.47 -5.00
N GLY A 263 10.50 6.95 -3.92
CA GLY A 263 10.93 8.19 -3.26
C GLY A 263 12.39 8.18 -2.80
N TRP A 264 12.92 7.02 -2.46
CA TRP A 264 14.34 6.82 -2.14
C TRP A 264 15.23 6.57 -3.36
N LYS A 265 14.67 6.57 -4.58
CA LYS A 265 15.39 6.27 -5.82
C LYS A 265 16.13 4.92 -5.73
N CYS A 266 15.54 3.94 -5.04
CA CYS A 266 16.10 2.62 -4.87
C CYS A 266 15.51 1.68 -5.93
N PRO A 267 16.34 0.98 -6.72
CA PRO A 267 15.90 -0.03 -7.67
C PRO A 267 15.09 -1.13 -7.00
N ILE A 268 14.10 -1.67 -7.72
CA ILE A 268 13.19 -2.66 -7.17
C ILE A 268 13.32 -3.98 -7.91
N LEU A 269 13.47 -5.08 -7.18
CA LEU A 269 13.34 -6.44 -7.69
C LEU A 269 11.93 -6.96 -7.41
N ALA A 270 11.20 -7.35 -8.45
CA ALA A 270 9.85 -7.90 -8.31
C ALA A 270 9.64 -9.18 -9.13
N SER A 271 8.66 -9.98 -8.73
CA SER A 271 8.25 -11.19 -9.43
C SER A 271 7.25 -10.88 -10.56
N LYS A 272 7.50 -11.41 -11.75
CA LYS A 272 6.59 -11.34 -12.90
C LYS A 272 5.23 -11.94 -12.58
N GLY A 273 4.19 -11.42 -13.25
CA GLY A 273 2.79 -11.81 -13.01
C GLY A 273 2.16 -11.07 -11.84
N THR A 274 2.74 -9.94 -11.45
CA THR A 274 2.20 -9.00 -10.46
C THR A 274 2.06 -7.61 -11.07
N TRP A 275 1.09 -6.83 -10.64
CA TRP A 275 0.95 -5.42 -11.02
C TRP A 275 2.25 -4.62 -10.75
N ILE A 276 2.94 -4.97 -9.66
CA ILE A 276 4.21 -4.36 -9.29
C ILE A 276 5.26 -4.54 -10.41
N ALA A 277 5.38 -5.75 -10.95
CA ALA A 277 6.34 -6.05 -12.00
C ALA A 277 6.02 -5.28 -13.29
N ASP A 278 4.74 -5.24 -13.69
CA ASP A 278 4.30 -4.51 -14.88
C ASP A 278 4.61 -3.01 -14.73
N TYR A 279 4.32 -2.43 -13.55
CA TYR A 279 4.63 -1.03 -13.24
C TYR A 279 6.15 -0.75 -13.27
N ILE A 280 6.97 -1.66 -12.74
CA ILE A 280 8.44 -1.54 -12.74
C ILE A 280 9.00 -1.60 -14.17
N GLU A 281 8.50 -2.52 -15.01
CA GLU A 281 8.93 -2.65 -16.40
C GLU A 281 8.54 -1.42 -17.24
N GLU A 282 7.30 -0.96 -17.09
CA GLU A 282 6.78 0.22 -17.81
C GLU A 282 7.58 1.49 -17.47
N ASN A 283 7.91 1.68 -16.19
CA ASN A 283 8.63 2.86 -15.73
C ASN A 283 10.16 2.69 -15.68
N GLN A 284 10.69 1.51 -16.00
CA GLN A 284 12.15 1.20 -16.03
C GLN A 284 12.85 1.48 -14.68
N ILE A 285 12.18 1.21 -13.55
CA ILE A 285 12.65 1.53 -12.20
C ILE A 285 13.18 0.33 -11.42
N GLY A 286 13.44 -0.79 -12.08
CA GLY A 286 13.93 -1.99 -11.41
C GLY A 286 14.12 -3.17 -12.34
N ILE A 287 14.10 -4.36 -11.75
CA ILE A 287 14.30 -5.63 -12.42
C ILE A 287 13.14 -6.57 -12.08
N THR A 288 12.73 -7.36 -13.04
CA THR A 288 11.72 -8.38 -12.83
C THR A 288 12.22 -9.75 -13.28
N CYS A 289 11.85 -10.80 -12.58
CA CYS A 289 12.04 -12.17 -13.06
C CYS A 289 10.88 -13.06 -12.62
N LYS A 290 10.76 -14.25 -13.19
CA LYS A 290 9.73 -15.20 -12.79
C LYS A 290 9.94 -15.61 -11.34
N TYR A 291 8.84 -15.93 -10.64
CA TYR A 291 8.89 -16.50 -9.30
C TYR A 291 9.31 -17.99 -9.40
N ASP A 292 10.58 -18.19 -9.72
CA ASP A 292 11.23 -19.47 -9.97
C ASP A 292 12.65 -19.46 -9.42
N GLU A 293 13.08 -20.57 -8.83
CA GLU A 293 14.38 -20.71 -8.15
C GLU A 293 15.55 -20.53 -9.13
N ASN A 294 15.46 -21.12 -10.33
CA ASN A 294 16.55 -21.08 -11.31
C ASN A 294 16.66 -19.71 -11.97
N GLU A 295 15.52 -19.11 -12.31
CA GLU A 295 15.47 -17.76 -12.89
C GLU A 295 16.05 -16.72 -11.90
N LEU A 296 15.64 -16.81 -10.63
CA LEU A 296 16.17 -15.92 -9.59
C LEU A 296 17.66 -16.16 -9.34
N LYS A 297 18.10 -17.41 -9.32
CA LYS A 297 19.53 -17.77 -9.16
C LYS A 297 20.35 -17.17 -10.29
N TYR A 298 19.94 -17.38 -11.54
CA TYR A 298 20.63 -16.82 -12.71
C TYR A 298 20.72 -15.29 -12.64
N LEU A 299 19.63 -14.65 -12.22
CA LEU A 299 19.59 -13.20 -12.03
C LEU A 299 20.58 -12.74 -10.96
N LEU A 300 20.57 -13.35 -9.75
CA LEU A 300 21.44 -12.93 -8.66
C LEU A 300 22.93 -13.18 -8.96
N GLU A 301 23.25 -14.26 -9.66
CA GLU A 301 24.62 -14.52 -10.14
C GLU A 301 25.07 -13.51 -11.19
N GLY A 302 24.16 -13.02 -12.04
CA GLY A 302 24.43 -11.98 -13.04
C GLY A 302 24.53 -10.56 -12.46
N LEU A 303 23.96 -10.32 -11.28
CA LEU A 303 24.04 -9.05 -10.57
C LEU A 303 25.41 -8.97 -9.86
N SER A 304 26.46 -8.59 -10.60
CA SER A 304 27.76 -8.28 -9.97
C SER A 304 27.78 -6.83 -9.50
N VAL A 305 28.56 -6.56 -8.47
CA VAL A 305 28.79 -5.20 -7.90
C VAL A 305 29.33 -4.20 -8.94
N ASN A 306 29.87 -4.71 -10.05
CA ASN A 306 30.36 -3.91 -11.17
C ASN A 306 29.34 -3.70 -12.30
N SER A 307 28.22 -4.43 -12.30
CA SER A 307 27.13 -4.15 -13.22
C SER A 307 26.40 -2.92 -12.69
N SER A 308 26.75 -1.75 -13.22
CA SER A 308 25.94 -0.55 -13.02
C SER A 308 24.52 -0.89 -13.48
N LEU A 309 23.62 -1.18 -12.53
CA LEU A 309 22.19 -1.11 -12.75
C LEU A 309 21.89 0.33 -13.19
N LYS A 310 22.00 0.59 -14.49
CA LYS A 310 21.64 1.87 -15.10
C LYS A 310 20.11 1.94 -15.08
N ILE A 311 19.57 2.23 -13.92
CA ILE A 311 18.19 2.64 -13.82
C ILE A 311 18.15 4.07 -14.30
N ARG A 312 17.43 4.30 -15.37
CA ARG A 312 17.16 5.66 -15.83
C ARG A 312 16.37 6.33 -14.70
N HIS A 313 16.96 7.34 -14.13
CA HIS A 313 16.24 8.24 -13.24
C HIS A 313 15.18 8.95 -14.08
N ALA A 314 13.92 8.61 -13.85
CA ALA A 314 12.78 9.38 -14.33
C ALA A 314 12.61 10.65 -13.47
#